data_bac40247395f8f68a2731130822c3f68
#
_entry.id   bac40247395f8f68a2731130822c3f68
#
_cell.length_a   1.000
_cell.length_b   1.000
_cell.length_c   1.000
_cell.angle_alpha   90.00
_cell.angle_beta   90.00
_cell.angle_gamma   90.00
#
_symmetry.space_group_name_H-M   'P 1'
#
loop_
_entity.id
_entity.type
_entity.pdbx_description
1 polymer ?
#
loop_
_entity_poly.entity_id
_entity_poly.type
_entity_poly.pdbx_seq_one_letter_code
_entity_poly.pdbx_strand_id
1 'polypeptide(L)'
;MRKIPFSPPDLSQAEIDEVIKVLKSGWITTGPETKLFESRIAERCHTEKAVCLSSQTSCAELTLRILGIGPGDEVIVPAYTYTATASIIYHVGAKPVMIDCKSGSFEMDYDKMEAAINHNTKVIIPVDLAGVVCDYDRIFEAVERKKSVFNPRNELQEKFGRVIVMADGAHAFGAQWHGKMCGEIADFTNFSFHAVKNMTTAEGGAAVHRSHDGIDEEDMYKRYMLLSLHGQTKDAYQKNKVASWEYDVVDTQYKCNMTDVLAAIGVAQLERYDQMLDRRHQLIKLYNEEFKDLPVQVLNHCDENHRSSGHLYFVRFIGKDADYRNKFYNMMADHGVMCNVHFKPLPLLSAYSKRGFKITDYPNAYNMHKNQLTLPMNSTITDDEAWYVIETFKQCMKTLK
;
A
#
# COMPACT_ATOMS: atom_id res chain seq x y z
N MET A 1 31.13 -5.59 -14.98
CA MET A 1 30.01 -6.32 -14.37
C MET A 1 28.76 -5.48 -14.54
N ARG A 2 27.70 -6.05 -15.11
CA ARG A 2 26.39 -5.36 -15.28
C ARG A 2 25.77 -5.14 -13.88
N LYS A 3 25.12 -4.00 -13.68
CA LYS A 3 24.42 -3.71 -12.40
C LYS A 3 22.93 -3.52 -12.71
N ILE A 4 22.09 -4.36 -12.13
CA ILE A 4 20.64 -4.27 -12.22
C ILE A 4 20.12 -3.79 -10.86
N PRO A 5 19.66 -2.54 -10.73
CA PRO A 5 19.12 -2.02 -9.48
C PRO A 5 17.78 -2.69 -9.14
N PHE A 6 17.43 -2.76 -7.87
CA PHE A 6 16.21 -3.41 -7.42
C PHE A 6 14.94 -2.68 -7.89
N SER A 7 14.79 -1.42 -7.54
CA SER A 7 13.61 -0.60 -7.86
C SER A 7 13.95 0.89 -7.87
N PRO A 8 14.70 1.37 -8.88
CA PRO A 8 14.91 2.80 -9.04
C PRO A 8 13.61 3.49 -9.43
N PRO A 9 13.42 4.77 -9.07
CA PRO A 9 12.29 5.54 -9.55
C PRO A 9 12.39 5.73 -11.08
N ASP A 10 11.25 5.63 -11.75
CA ASP A 10 11.14 5.88 -13.18
C ASP A 10 10.77 7.35 -13.39
N LEU A 11 11.75 8.18 -13.66
CA LEU A 11 11.60 9.62 -13.87
C LEU A 11 12.01 10.00 -15.30
N SER A 12 11.20 10.83 -15.91
CA SER A 12 11.43 11.37 -17.26
C SER A 12 11.58 12.90 -17.25
N GLN A 13 11.73 13.49 -18.41
CA GLN A 13 11.78 14.95 -18.55
C GLN A 13 10.43 15.60 -18.14
N ALA A 14 9.31 14.88 -18.31
CA ALA A 14 8.00 15.42 -17.97
C ALA A 14 7.86 15.79 -16.49
N GLU A 15 8.35 14.91 -15.58
CA GLU A 15 8.34 15.20 -14.14
C GLU A 15 9.23 16.39 -13.79
N ILE A 16 10.37 16.53 -14.45
CA ILE A 16 11.30 17.66 -14.27
C ILE A 16 10.64 18.95 -14.72
N ASP A 17 10.00 18.96 -15.88
CA ASP A 17 9.36 20.16 -16.45
C ASP A 17 8.18 20.62 -15.60
N GLU A 18 7.35 19.69 -15.07
CA GLU A 18 6.22 20.02 -14.22
C GLU A 18 6.68 20.59 -12.86
N VAL A 19 7.74 20.02 -12.26
CA VAL A 19 8.36 20.60 -11.05
C VAL A 19 8.92 22.00 -11.32
N ILE A 20 9.60 22.22 -12.44
CA ILE A 20 10.11 23.55 -12.84
C ILE A 20 8.95 24.55 -12.97
N LYS A 21 7.83 24.15 -13.57
CA LYS A 21 6.63 24.99 -13.71
C LYS A 21 6.10 25.41 -12.34
N VAL A 22 5.97 24.46 -11.39
CA VAL A 22 5.55 24.74 -10.02
C VAL A 22 6.50 25.70 -9.31
N LEU A 23 7.82 25.47 -9.40
CA LEU A 23 8.82 26.36 -8.79
C LEU A 23 8.77 27.76 -9.37
N LYS A 24 8.56 27.91 -10.68
CA LYS A 24 8.41 29.21 -11.35
C LYS A 24 7.12 29.94 -11.01
N SER A 25 6.06 29.20 -10.63
CA SER A 25 4.79 29.80 -10.21
C SER A 25 4.89 30.60 -8.90
N GLY A 26 5.91 30.28 -8.08
CA GLY A 26 6.08 30.82 -6.73
C GLY A 26 5.16 30.19 -5.69
N TRP A 27 4.29 29.24 -6.08
CA TRP A 27 3.43 28.49 -5.18
C TRP A 27 3.92 27.04 -5.03
N ILE A 28 4.53 26.70 -3.89
CA ILE A 28 5.25 25.44 -3.69
C ILE A 28 4.68 24.55 -2.58
N THR A 29 3.78 25.09 -1.74
CA THR A 29 3.03 24.30 -0.71
C THR A 29 1.73 23.79 -1.29
N THR A 30 0.85 23.19 -0.47
CA THR A 30 -0.47 22.70 -0.93
C THR A 30 -1.25 23.79 -1.67
N GLY A 31 -1.63 23.54 -2.89
CA GLY A 31 -2.29 24.51 -3.76
C GLY A 31 -2.90 23.86 -5.01
N PRO A 32 -2.86 24.56 -6.15
CA PRO A 32 -3.51 24.10 -7.38
C PRO A 32 -3.04 22.73 -7.89
N GLU A 33 -1.73 22.47 -7.81
CA GLU A 33 -1.16 21.22 -8.33
C GLU A 33 -1.57 20.02 -7.46
N THR A 34 -1.59 20.19 -6.13
CA THR A 34 -2.10 19.16 -5.22
C THR A 34 -3.57 18.87 -5.51
N LYS A 35 -4.39 19.90 -5.74
CA LYS A 35 -5.83 19.72 -6.08
C LYS A 35 -6.03 19.02 -7.42
N LEU A 36 -5.21 19.32 -8.41
CA LEU A 36 -5.23 18.62 -9.69
C LEU A 36 -4.87 17.15 -9.52
N PHE A 37 -3.82 16.86 -8.73
CA PHE A 37 -3.39 15.50 -8.47
C PHE A 37 -4.48 14.70 -7.72
N GLU A 38 -5.10 15.28 -6.68
CA GLU A 38 -6.24 14.69 -5.96
C GLU A 38 -7.39 14.34 -6.91
N SER A 39 -7.77 15.28 -7.78
CA SER A 39 -8.84 15.05 -8.77
C SER A 39 -8.54 13.88 -9.72
N ARG A 40 -7.31 13.81 -10.23
CA ARG A 40 -6.89 12.72 -11.14
C ARG A 40 -6.79 11.36 -10.45
N ILE A 41 -6.39 11.32 -9.17
CA ILE A 41 -6.41 10.10 -8.38
C ILE A 41 -7.85 9.63 -8.17
N ALA A 42 -8.76 10.55 -7.79
CA ALA A 42 -10.18 10.23 -7.60
C ALA A 42 -10.80 9.67 -8.88
N GLU A 43 -10.55 10.33 -10.03
CA GLU A 43 -10.99 9.84 -11.34
C GLU A 43 -10.47 8.43 -11.63
N ARG A 44 -9.17 8.19 -11.44
CA ARG A 44 -8.55 6.88 -11.70
C ARG A 44 -9.08 5.77 -10.78
N CYS A 45 -9.39 6.12 -9.54
CA CYS A 45 -9.92 5.18 -8.54
C CYS A 45 -11.44 5.03 -8.60
N HIS A 46 -12.14 5.74 -9.49
CA HIS A 46 -13.60 5.81 -9.60
C HIS A 46 -14.25 6.20 -8.27
N THR A 47 -13.63 7.14 -7.54
CA THR A 47 -14.14 7.70 -6.29
C THR A 47 -14.47 9.18 -6.45
N GLU A 48 -15.31 9.73 -5.58
CA GLU A 48 -15.69 11.17 -5.69
C GLU A 48 -14.56 12.10 -5.26
N LYS A 49 -13.77 11.68 -4.26
CA LYS A 49 -12.70 12.47 -3.68
C LYS A 49 -11.45 11.62 -3.42
N ALA A 50 -10.31 12.29 -3.47
CA ALA A 50 -9.04 11.80 -2.94
C ALA A 50 -8.40 12.90 -2.11
N VAL A 51 -7.60 12.52 -1.11
CA VAL A 51 -6.81 13.43 -0.29
C VAL A 51 -5.35 13.02 -0.38
N CYS A 52 -4.48 13.93 -0.81
CA CYS A 52 -3.05 13.67 -0.88
C CYS A 52 -2.31 14.20 0.35
N LEU A 53 -1.56 13.31 0.98
CA LEU A 53 -0.77 13.58 2.19
C LEU A 53 0.70 13.22 1.99
N SER A 54 1.51 13.45 3.03
CA SER A 54 2.96 13.23 2.99
C SER A 54 3.39 11.77 2.89
N SER A 55 2.49 10.81 3.15
CA SER A 55 2.76 9.37 3.05
C SER A 55 1.48 8.54 3.14
N GLN A 56 1.53 7.27 2.71
CA GLN A 56 0.45 6.31 2.97
C GLN A 56 0.21 6.12 4.48
N THR A 57 1.26 6.12 5.27
CA THR A 57 1.18 5.98 6.74
C THR A 57 0.35 7.10 7.35
N SER A 58 0.55 8.36 6.94
CA SER A 58 -0.27 9.49 7.39
C SER A 58 -1.72 9.34 6.90
N CYS A 59 -1.95 8.93 5.66
CA CYS A 59 -3.29 8.67 5.14
C CYS A 59 -4.03 7.65 6.01
N ALA A 60 -3.43 6.51 6.26
CA ALA A 60 -4.03 5.42 7.03
C ALA A 60 -4.22 5.78 8.52
N GLU A 61 -3.25 6.49 9.13
CA GLU A 61 -3.41 6.96 10.51
C GLU A 61 -4.56 7.97 10.63
N LEU A 62 -4.63 8.95 9.72
CA LEU A 62 -5.71 9.92 9.74
C LEU A 62 -7.07 9.27 9.45
N THR A 63 -7.13 8.26 8.58
CA THR A 63 -8.35 7.45 8.40
C THR A 63 -8.82 6.84 9.71
N LEU A 64 -7.92 6.18 10.48
CA LEU A 64 -8.28 5.61 11.79
C LEU A 64 -8.77 6.69 12.76
N ARG A 65 -8.17 7.87 12.78
CA ARG A 65 -8.58 8.99 13.64
C ARG A 65 -9.95 9.54 13.24
N ILE A 66 -10.23 9.69 11.95
CA ILE A 66 -11.53 10.12 11.43
C ILE A 66 -12.61 9.12 11.82
N LEU A 67 -12.30 7.83 11.77
CA LEU A 67 -13.18 6.74 12.20
C LEU A 67 -13.35 6.68 13.74
N GLY A 68 -12.61 7.50 14.50
CA GLY A 68 -12.68 7.52 15.97
C GLY A 68 -12.08 6.29 16.63
N ILE A 69 -11.12 5.62 15.97
CA ILE A 69 -10.44 4.45 16.51
C ILE A 69 -9.48 4.88 17.63
N GLY A 70 -9.53 4.19 18.76
CA GLY A 70 -8.73 4.55 19.92
C GLY A 70 -8.63 3.45 20.99
N PRO A 71 -8.29 3.83 22.25
CA PRO A 71 -8.15 2.89 23.34
C PRO A 71 -9.40 2.04 23.57
N GLY A 72 -9.20 0.71 23.67
CA GLY A 72 -10.27 -0.29 23.81
C GLY A 72 -10.79 -0.86 22.48
N ASP A 73 -10.42 -0.26 21.35
CA ASP A 73 -10.72 -0.82 20.03
C ASP A 73 -9.67 -1.82 19.58
N GLU A 74 -10.09 -2.79 18.78
CA GLU A 74 -9.23 -3.75 18.11
C GLU A 74 -9.26 -3.52 16.60
N VAL A 75 -8.07 -3.62 15.97
CA VAL A 75 -7.89 -3.55 14.52
C VAL A 75 -7.20 -4.82 14.06
N ILE A 76 -7.84 -5.55 13.14
CA ILE A 76 -7.30 -6.80 12.58
C ILE A 76 -6.35 -6.46 11.42
N VAL A 77 -5.15 -7.09 11.44
CA VAL A 77 -4.11 -6.92 10.43
C VAL A 77 -3.39 -8.23 10.14
N PRO A 78 -2.79 -8.44 8.95
CA PRO A 78 -1.94 -9.62 8.72
C PRO A 78 -0.64 -9.52 9.50
N ALA A 79 -0.11 -10.65 9.96
CA ALA A 79 1.21 -10.75 10.58
C ALA A 79 2.34 -10.57 9.55
N TYR A 80 2.05 -10.83 8.27
CA TYR A 80 2.97 -10.68 7.14
C TYR A 80 2.69 -9.41 6.38
N THR A 81 3.26 -8.32 6.85
CA THR A 81 3.13 -6.99 6.22
C THR A 81 4.30 -6.09 6.61
N TYR A 82 4.36 -4.91 6.02
CA TYR A 82 5.25 -3.83 6.45
C TYR A 82 4.74 -3.19 7.75
N THR A 83 5.67 -2.66 8.55
CA THR A 83 5.36 -2.13 9.89
C THR A 83 4.32 -0.99 9.88
N ALA A 84 4.23 -0.19 8.80
CA ALA A 84 3.28 0.93 8.71
C ALA A 84 1.84 0.49 8.99
N THR A 85 1.41 -0.66 8.43
CA THR A 85 0.05 -1.20 8.61
C THR A 85 -0.33 -1.38 10.09
N ALA A 86 0.61 -1.80 10.93
CA ALA A 86 0.34 -2.09 12.34
C ALA A 86 0.77 -0.96 13.29
N SER A 87 1.78 -0.14 12.93
CA SER A 87 2.25 0.93 13.79
C SER A 87 1.20 2.02 14.02
N ILE A 88 0.42 2.36 12.98
CA ILE A 88 -0.66 3.35 13.07
C ILE A 88 -1.74 2.97 14.08
N ILE A 89 -1.95 1.67 14.34
CA ILE A 89 -2.91 1.19 15.34
C ILE A 89 -2.44 1.58 16.74
N TYR A 90 -1.14 1.43 17.01
CA TYR A 90 -0.55 1.90 18.27
C TYR A 90 -0.56 3.42 18.40
N HIS A 91 -0.37 4.16 17.27
CA HIS A 91 -0.40 5.62 17.29
C HIS A 91 -1.77 6.17 17.70
N VAL A 92 -2.85 5.49 17.37
CA VAL A 92 -4.21 5.86 17.79
C VAL A 92 -4.60 5.26 19.16
N GLY A 93 -3.72 4.48 19.79
CA GLY A 93 -3.96 3.83 21.09
C GLY A 93 -4.81 2.56 21.03
N ALA A 94 -5.12 2.07 19.85
CA ALA A 94 -5.87 0.82 19.66
C ALA A 94 -4.96 -0.41 19.76
N LYS A 95 -5.57 -1.60 19.78
CA LYS A 95 -4.87 -2.88 19.87
C LYS A 95 -4.85 -3.60 18.52
N PRO A 96 -3.69 -3.92 17.94
CA PRO A 96 -3.62 -4.77 16.76
C PRO A 96 -3.93 -6.23 17.11
N VAL A 97 -4.78 -6.87 16.28
CA VAL A 97 -5.04 -8.30 16.29
C VAL A 97 -4.41 -8.88 15.04
N MET A 98 -3.25 -9.53 15.20
CA MET A 98 -2.51 -10.07 14.05
C MET A 98 -3.05 -11.43 13.64
N ILE A 99 -3.27 -11.61 12.35
CA ILE A 99 -3.72 -12.87 11.75
C ILE A 99 -2.59 -13.48 10.92
N ASP A 100 -2.38 -14.78 11.06
CA ASP A 100 -1.42 -15.54 10.27
C ASP A 100 -1.83 -15.59 8.79
N CYS A 101 -0.90 -15.92 7.92
CA CYS A 101 -1.19 -16.20 6.52
C CYS A 101 -2.00 -17.50 6.37
N LYS A 102 -2.75 -17.59 5.27
CA LYS A 102 -3.26 -18.85 4.75
C LYS A 102 -2.08 -19.77 4.39
N SER A 103 -2.23 -21.06 4.60
CA SER A 103 -1.16 -22.02 4.29
C SER A 103 -0.77 -21.95 2.81
N GLY A 104 0.52 -21.75 2.54
CA GLY A 104 1.07 -21.66 1.18
C GLY A 104 0.78 -20.33 0.45
N SER A 105 0.19 -19.34 1.12
CA SER A 105 -0.10 -18.02 0.57
C SER A 105 0.50 -16.90 1.43
N PHE A 106 0.71 -15.73 0.84
CA PHE A 106 1.05 -14.49 1.56
C PHE A 106 -0.20 -13.76 2.08
N GLU A 107 -1.37 -14.15 1.63
CA GLU A 107 -2.63 -13.56 2.07
C GLU A 107 -2.93 -13.90 3.53
N MET A 108 -3.66 -13.01 4.19
CA MET A 108 -4.23 -13.26 5.50
C MET A 108 -5.19 -14.47 5.44
N ASP A 109 -5.18 -15.29 6.48
CA ASP A 109 -6.14 -16.38 6.65
C ASP A 109 -7.52 -15.80 6.98
N TYR A 110 -8.41 -15.75 6.01
CA TYR A 110 -9.73 -15.11 6.15
C TYR A 110 -10.66 -15.84 7.13
N ASP A 111 -10.50 -17.14 7.33
CA ASP A 111 -11.28 -17.89 8.32
C ASP A 111 -10.84 -17.51 9.75
N LYS A 112 -9.54 -17.39 9.97
CA LYS A 112 -8.99 -16.87 11.25
C LYS A 112 -9.34 -15.40 11.46
N MET A 113 -9.33 -14.58 10.40
CA MET A 113 -9.76 -13.19 10.44
C MET A 113 -11.21 -13.10 10.90
N GLU A 114 -12.13 -13.85 10.28
CA GLU A 114 -13.54 -13.88 10.66
C GLU A 114 -13.75 -14.36 12.10
N ALA A 115 -13.03 -15.40 12.52
CA ALA A 115 -13.10 -15.93 13.89
C ALA A 115 -12.61 -14.89 14.94
N ALA A 116 -11.69 -14.00 14.56
CA ALA A 116 -11.14 -12.98 15.45
C ALA A 116 -12.07 -11.76 15.63
N ILE A 117 -13.07 -11.57 14.74
CA ILE A 117 -14.02 -10.47 14.85
C ILE A 117 -14.87 -10.60 16.12
N ASN A 118 -14.85 -9.56 16.96
CA ASN A 118 -15.60 -9.46 18.20
C ASN A 118 -16.12 -8.02 18.41
N HIS A 119 -16.80 -7.74 19.52
CA HIS A 119 -17.42 -6.43 19.80
C HIS A 119 -16.43 -5.26 19.90
N ASN A 120 -15.15 -5.50 20.13
CA ASN A 120 -14.10 -4.48 20.12
C ASN A 120 -13.52 -4.23 18.73
N THR A 121 -13.71 -5.15 17.79
CA THR A 121 -13.19 -5.03 16.43
C THR A 121 -13.92 -3.92 15.68
N LYS A 122 -13.19 -2.90 15.23
CA LYS A 122 -13.74 -1.76 14.48
C LYS A 122 -13.29 -1.73 13.03
N VAL A 123 -12.06 -2.13 12.76
CA VAL A 123 -11.45 -2.07 11.44
C VAL A 123 -10.70 -3.37 11.13
N ILE A 124 -10.74 -3.79 9.88
CA ILE A 124 -9.83 -4.78 9.29
C ILE A 124 -8.97 -4.05 8.26
N ILE A 125 -7.66 -4.26 8.32
CA ILE A 125 -6.71 -3.70 7.34
C ILE A 125 -6.13 -4.84 6.50
N PRO A 126 -6.79 -5.27 5.40
CA PRO A 126 -6.17 -6.13 4.42
C PRO A 126 -5.01 -5.39 3.73
N VAL A 127 -4.00 -6.14 3.30
CA VAL A 127 -2.82 -5.59 2.62
C VAL A 127 -2.73 -6.19 1.23
N ASP A 128 -2.83 -5.38 0.20
CA ASP A 128 -2.71 -5.77 -1.20
C ASP A 128 -1.23 -5.97 -1.58
N LEU A 129 -0.64 -7.00 -0.96
CA LEU A 129 0.80 -7.27 -1.00
C LEU A 129 1.31 -7.50 -2.42
N ALA A 130 2.45 -6.88 -2.77
CA ALA A 130 3.04 -6.92 -4.11
C ALA A 130 2.14 -6.36 -5.22
N GLY A 131 1.04 -5.72 -4.85
CA GLY A 131 0.00 -5.24 -5.76
C GLY A 131 -1.02 -6.30 -6.15
N VAL A 132 -0.96 -7.49 -5.55
CA VAL A 132 -1.99 -8.53 -5.69
C VAL A 132 -3.12 -8.19 -4.73
N VAL A 133 -4.31 -8.07 -5.29
CA VAL A 133 -5.51 -7.66 -4.53
C VAL A 133 -5.98 -8.80 -3.65
N CYS A 134 -6.33 -8.48 -2.39
CA CYS A 134 -6.94 -9.44 -1.48
C CYS A 134 -8.30 -9.92 -1.99
N ASP A 135 -8.76 -11.08 -1.52
CA ASP A 135 -10.13 -11.56 -1.78
C ASP A 135 -11.14 -10.73 -0.97
N TYR A 136 -11.54 -9.60 -1.54
CA TYR A 136 -12.49 -8.69 -0.90
C TYR A 136 -13.88 -9.28 -0.77
N ASP A 137 -14.28 -10.24 -1.60
CA ASP A 137 -15.56 -10.91 -1.46
C ASP A 137 -15.62 -11.69 -0.15
N ARG A 138 -14.56 -12.47 0.15
CA ARG A 138 -14.45 -13.19 1.43
C ARG A 138 -14.37 -12.25 2.63
N ILE A 139 -13.68 -11.12 2.50
CA ILE A 139 -13.58 -10.13 3.58
C ILE A 139 -14.96 -9.51 3.86
N PHE A 140 -15.65 -9.04 2.82
CA PHE A 140 -16.98 -8.44 2.99
C PHE A 140 -18.04 -9.43 3.46
N GLU A 141 -18.03 -10.68 2.97
CA GLU A 141 -18.89 -11.72 3.51
C GLU A 141 -18.66 -11.95 5.00
N ALA A 142 -17.40 -11.98 5.45
CA ALA A 142 -17.05 -12.18 6.86
C ALA A 142 -17.58 -11.04 7.74
N VAL A 143 -17.38 -9.76 7.34
CA VAL A 143 -17.87 -8.62 8.12
C VAL A 143 -19.38 -8.54 8.15
N GLU A 144 -20.09 -8.93 7.07
CA GLU A 144 -21.54 -9.01 7.05
C GLU A 144 -22.07 -10.13 7.95
N ARG A 145 -21.47 -11.35 7.92
CA ARG A 145 -21.84 -12.44 8.84
C ARG A 145 -21.65 -12.06 10.31
N LYS A 146 -20.69 -11.23 10.60
CA LYS A 146 -20.35 -10.75 11.97
C LYS A 146 -20.98 -9.40 12.35
N LYS A 147 -21.87 -8.88 11.52
CA LYS A 147 -22.52 -7.58 11.75
C LYS A 147 -23.20 -7.46 13.12
N SER A 148 -23.82 -8.53 13.61
CA SER A 148 -24.52 -8.54 14.89
C SER A 148 -23.62 -8.35 16.12
N VAL A 149 -22.30 -8.59 16.00
CA VAL A 149 -21.36 -8.36 17.10
C VAL A 149 -20.68 -7.00 17.05
N PHE A 150 -20.89 -6.25 15.95
CA PHE A 150 -20.32 -4.92 15.80
C PHE A 150 -20.95 -3.93 16.79
N ASN A 151 -20.11 -3.21 17.52
CA ASN A 151 -20.53 -2.23 18.52
C ASN A 151 -19.96 -0.85 18.15
N PRO A 152 -20.70 0.00 17.43
CA PRO A 152 -20.24 1.32 17.01
C PRO A 152 -20.04 2.22 18.23
N ARG A 153 -19.04 3.14 18.17
CA ARG A 153 -18.71 4.11 19.24
C ARG A 153 -19.02 5.56 18.86
N ASN A 154 -19.39 5.80 17.61
CA ASN A 154 -19.74 7.12 17.09
C ASN A 154 -20.64 6.99 15.86
N GLU A 155 -21.28 8.12 15.47
CA GLU A 155 -22.23 8.19 14.37
C GLU A 155 -21.63 7.72 13.02
N LEU A 156 -20.33 7.95 12.78
CA LEU A 156 -19.70 7.49 11.54
C LEU A 156 -19.61 5.96 11.49
N GLN A 157 -19.24 5.32 12.59
CA GLN A 157 -19.24 3.86 12.70
C GLN A 157 -20.66 3.28 12.63
N GLU A 158 -21.68 3.98 13.16
CA GLU A 158 -23.10 3.58 13.05
C GLU A 158 -23.55 3.55 11.59
N LYS A 159 -23.14 4.53 10.78
CA LYS A 159 -23.45 4.56 9.34
C LYS A 159 -22.91 3.34 8.60
N PHE A 160 -21.71 2.87 8.91
CA PHE A 160 -21.19 1.62 8.36
C PHE A 160 -21.97 0.39 8.87
N GLY A 161 -22.38 0.39 10.13
CA GLY A 161 -23.18 -0.67 10.76
C GLY A 161 -22.49 -2.04 10.82
N ARG A 162 -21.20 -2.14 10.50
CA ARG A 162 -20.34 -3.33 10.52
C ARG A 162 -18.88 -2.93 10.68
N VAL A 163 -18.02 -3.93 10.86
CA VAL A 163 -16.56 -3.72 10.85
C VAL A 163 -16.16 -3.10 9.51
N ILE A 164 -15.36 -2.04 9.58
CA ILE A 164 -14.93 -1.23 8.44
C ILE A 164 -13.71 -1.87 7.78
N VAL A 165 -13.68 -1.93 6.46
CA VAL A 165 -12.58 -2.48 5.67
C VAL A 165 -11.73 -1.33 5.14
N MET A 166 -10.49 -1.20 5.66
CA MET A 166 -9.54 -0.17 5.26
C MET A 166 -8.33 -0.82 4.58
N ALA A 167 -8.28 -0.81 3.26
CA ALA A 167 -7.18 -1.41 2.52
C ALA A 167 -5.85 -0.67 2.70
N ASP A 168 -4.79 -1.40 3.04
CA ASP A 168 -3.42 -0.95 2.81
C ASP A 168 -3.08 -1.22 1.34
N GLY A 169 -3.37 -0.24 0.50
CA GLY A 169 -3.14 -0.24 -0.93
C GLY A 169 -1.76 0.28 -1.33
N ALA A 170 -0.78 0.31 -0.40
CA ALA A 170 0.56 0.87 -0.68
C ALA A 170 1.26 0.28 -1.90
N HIS A 171 0.85 -0.90 -2.35
CA HIS A 171 1.35 -1.58 -3.54
C HIS A 171 0.32 -1.66 -4.68
N ALA A 172 -0.93 -1.25 -4.47
CA ALA A 172 -2.05 -1.63 -5.32
C ALA A 172 -2.60 -0.51 -6.22
N PHE A 173 -1.95 0.66 -6.29
CA PHE A 173 -2.42 1.70 -7.20
C PHE A 173 -2.43 1.18 -8.65
N GLY A 174 -3.60 1.21 -9.29
CA GLY A 174 -3.82 0.65 -10.63
C GLY A 174 -4.12 -0.86 -10.68
N ALA A 175 -4.19 -1.56 -9.55
CA ALA A 175 -4.68 -2.94 -9.48
C ALA A 175 -6.21 -3.00 -9.57
N GLN A 176 -6.75 -4.17 -9.91
CA GLN A 176 -8.18 -4.39 -10.13
C GLN A 176 -8.67 -5.69 -9.47
N TRP A 177 -9.93 -5.67 -9.01
CA TRP A 177 -10.69 -6.81 -8.52
C TRP A 177 -12.06 -6.82 -9.22
N HIS A 178 -12.41 -7.91 -9.92
CA HIS A 178 -13.62 -8.02 -10.75
C HIS A 178 -13.82 -6.82 -11.69
N GLY A 179 -12.73 -6.31 -12.28
CA GLY A 179 -12.75 -5.15 -13.16
C GLY A 179 -12.89 -3.80 -12.47
N LYS A 180 -13.07 -3.76 -11.15
CA LYS A 180 -13.10 -2.53 -10.35
C LYS A 180 -11.69 -2.11 -9.94
N MET A 181 -11.42 -0.80 -9.95
CA MET A 181 -10.14 -0.27 -9.52
C MET A 181 -9.95 -0.38 -8.01
N CYS A 182 -8.73 -0.70 -7.56
CA CYS A 182 -8.37 -0.47 -6.17
C CYS A 182 -8.58 1.00 -5.81
N GLY A 183 -9.34 1.25 -4.74
CA GLY A 183 -9.84 2.56 -4.37
C GLY A 183 -11.37 2.59 -4.25
N GLU A 184 -12.07 1.92 -5.17
CA GLU A 184 -13.55 1.80 -5.11
C GLU A 184 -14.05 0.50 -4.45
N ILE A 185 -13.15 -0.39 -4.02
CA ILE A 185 -13.52 -1.73 -3.51
C ILE A 185 -13.71 -1.72 -1.99
N ALA A 186 -12.65 -1.40 -1.25
CA ALA A 186 -12.70 -1.29 0.21
C ALA A 186 -13.46 -0.04 0.65
N ASP A 187 -13.88 0.03 1.93
CA ASP A 187 -14.52 1.25 2.45
C ASP A 187 -13.56 2.43 2.38
N PHE A 188 -12.28 2.20 2.72
CA PHE A 188 -11.17 3.14 2.56
C PHE A 188 -9.98 2.44 1.92
N THR A 189 -9.23 3.15 1.09
CA THR A 189 -7.96 2.66 0.52
C THR A 189 -6.89 3.72 0.66
N ASN A 190 -5.71 3.32 1.15
CA ASN A 190 -4.58 4.22 1.36
C ASN A 190 -3.41 3.80 0.48
N PHE A 191 -3.04 4.64 -0.48
CA PHE A 191 -1.96 4.42 -1.44
C PHE A 191 -0.65 5.08 -1.02
N SER A 192 0.47 4.52 -1.45
CA SER A 192 1.82 5.07 -1.25
C SER A 192 2.43 5.51 -2.57
N PHE A 193 3.03 6.69 -2.55
CA PHE A 193 3.82 7.25 -3.64
C PHE A 193 5.29 7.48 -3.22
N HIS A 194 5.79 6.66 -2.28
CA HIS A 194 7.20 6.63 -1.92
C HIS A 194 8.07 6.28 -3.13
N ALA A 195 9.35 6.70 -3.12
CA ALA A 195 10.30 6.58 -4.23
C ALA A 195 10.41 5.20 -4.89
N VAL A 196 10.16 4.11 -4.15
CA VAL A 196 10.26 2.72 -4.67
C VAL A 196 8.95 2.18 -5.24
N LYS A 197 7.84 2.95 -5.18
CA LYS A 197 6.52 2.51 -5.65
C LYS A 197 6.41 2.59 -7.18
N ASN A 198 5.35 1.98 -7.72
CA ASN A 198 5.10 1.98 -9.16
C ASN A 198 4.98 3.38 -9.74
N MET A 199 4.29 4.25 -9.01
CA MET A 199 4.22 5.68 -9.21
C MET A 199 4.80 6.38 -7.98
N THR A 200 5.55 7.44 -8.16
CA THR A 200 6.19 8.15 -7.06
C THR A 200 5.98 9.66 -7.11
N THR A 201 5.92 10.26 -5.92
CA THR A 201 6.06 11.69 -5.69
C THR A 201 7.29 12.00 -4.84
N ALA A 202 8.34 11.13 -4.86
CA ALA A 202 9.45 11.03 -3.93
C ALA A 202 8.97 10.53 -2.55
N GLU A 203 8.21 11.33 -1.84
CA GLU A 203 7.41 10.98 -0.68
C GLU A 203 5.96 11.42 -0.92
N GLY A 204 4.99 10.59 -0.51
CA GLY A 204 3.58 10.90 -0.65
C GLY A 204 2.68 9.71 -0.44
N GLY A 205 1.40 9.99 -0.38
CA GLY A 205 0.33 9.01 -0.35
C GLY A 205 -1.02 9.65 -0.65
N ALA A 206 -2.02 8.83 -0.90
CA ALA A 206 -3.40 9.27 -1.05
C ALA A 206 -4.35 8.39 -0.26
N ALA A 207 -5.35 9.00 0.35
CA ALA A 207 -6.52 8.33 0.90
C ALA A 207 -7.69 8.55 -0.05
N VAL A 208 -8.39 7.47 -0.37
CA VAL A 208 -9.68 7.47 -1.07
C VAL A 208 -10.66 6.61 -0.30
N HIS A 209 -11.95 6.85 -0.49
CA HIS A 209 -12.99 5.98 0.04
C HIS A 209 -14.12 5.82 -0.99
N ARG A 210 -14.77 4.68 -0.95
CA ARG A 210 -15.95 4.48 -1.78
C ARG A 210 -17.13 5.24 -1.17
N SER A 211 -18.03 5.71 -2.03
CA SER A 211 -19.27 6.35 -1.58
C SER A 211 -20.11 5.41 -0.72
N HIS A 212 -20.64 5.92 0.37
CA HIS A 212 -21.46 5.19 1.31
C HIS A 212 -22.67 6.04 1.72
N ASP A 213 -23.86 5.41 1.79
CA ASP A 213 -25.09 6.10 2.16
C ASP A 213 -24.96 6.84 3.50
N GLY A 214 -25.31 8.12 3.48
CA GLY A 214 -25.26 8.99 4.65
C GLY A 214 -23.88 9.52 5.03
N ILE A 215 -22.83 9.26 4.25
CA ILE A 215 -21.50 9.87 4.40
C ILE A 215 -21.35 10.97 3.35
N ASP A 216 -21.07 12.20 3.81
CA ASP A 216 -20.84 13.33 2.94
C ASP A 216 -19.35 13.39 2.54
N GLU A 217 -19.08 13.29 1.23
CA GLU A 217 -17.73 13.25 0.65
C GLU A 217 -16.94 14.54 0.92
N GLU A 218 -17.61 15.67 0.90
CA GLU A 218 -17.00 16.96 1.18
C GLU A 218 -16.64 17.10 2.68
N ASP A 219 -17.49 16.59 3.58
CA ASP A 219 -17.20 16.54 5.02
C ASP A 219 -16.01 15.61 5.30
N MET A 220 -15.95 14.44 4.68
CA MET A 220 -14.80 13.54 4.80
C MET A 220 -13.50 14.20 4.32
N TYR A 221 -13.53 14.85 3.16
CA TYR A 221 -12.39 15.61 2.64
C TYR A 221 -11.94 16.69 3.63
N LYS A 222 -12.87 17.48 4.17
CA LYS A 222 -12.58 18.53 5.17
C LYS A 222 -11.96 17.97 6.45
N ARG A 223 -12.41 16.80 6.92
CA ARG A 223 -11.81 16.13 8.10
C ARG A 223 -10.34 15.78 7.88
N TYR A 224 -9.99 15.21 6.72
CA TYR A 224 -8.59 14.97 6.39
C TYR A 224 -7.77 16.25 6.32
N MET A 225 -8.30 17.28 5.67
CA MET A 225 -7.61 18.58 5.56
C MET A 225 -7.39 19.21 6.93
N LEU A 226 -8.39 19.19 7.80
CA LEU A 226 -8.31 19.70 9.17
C LEU A 226 -7.20 18.96 9.95
N LEU A 227 -7.23 17.62 9.95
CA LEU A 227 -6.24 16.80 10.65
C LEU A 227 -4.82 16.98 10.11
N SER A 228 -4.66 17.15 8.80
CA SER A 228 -3.35 17.26 8.14
C SER A 228 -2.73 18.65 8.19
N LEU A 229 -3.47 19.69 8.62
CA LEU A 229 -3.09 21.10 8.59
C LEU A 229 -3.26 21.79 9.97
N HIS A 230 -2.80 21.17 11.04
CA HIS A 230 -2.83 21.75 12.40
C HIS A 230 -4.22 22.05 12.96
N GLY A 231 -5.29 21.45 12.43
CA GLY A 231 -6.66 21.80 12.82
C GLY A 231 -7.15 23.15 12.29
N GLN A 232 -6.50 23.69 11.26
CA GLN A 232 -6.88 24.97 10.67
C GLN A 232 -8.09 24.84 9.74
N THR A 233 -9.03 25.78 9.87
CA THR A 233 -10.25 25.82 9.05
C THR A 233 -10.04 26.27 7.60
N LYS A 234 -8.87 26.83 7.28
CA LYS A 234 -8.47 27.24 5.93
C LYS A 234 -7.02 26.84 5.65
N ASP A 235 -6.78 26.31 4.46
CA ASP A 235 -5.43 26.07 3.95
C ASP A 235 -4.74 27.37 3.49
N ALA A 236 -3.44 27.28 3.13
CA ALA A 236 -2.67 28.45 2.69
C ALA A 236 -3.22 29.08 1.41
N TYR A 237 -3.73 28.27 0.48
CA TYR A 237 -4.29 28.73 -0.77
C TYR A 237 -5.60 29.52 -0.58
N GLN A 238 -6.45 29.06 0.32
CA GLN A 238 -7.67 29.76 0.70
C GLN A 238 -7.38 31.09 1.42
N LYS A 239 -6.38 31.12 2.32
CA LYS A 239 -5.96 32.33 3.05
C LYS A 239 -5.38 33.40 2.13
N ASN A 240 -4.79 33.06 1.01
CA ASN A 240 -4.17 34.00 0.07
C ASN A 240 -5.19 34.72 -0.82
N LYS A 241 -6.49 34.38 -0.72
CA LYS A 241 -7.54 35.14 -1.40
C LYS A 241 -7.77 36.48 -0.72
N VAL A 242 -8.15 37.52 -1.51
CA VAL A 242 -8.42 38.85 -0.98
C VAL A 242 -9.42 38.80 0.19
N ALA A 243 -9.10 39.46 1.27
CA ALA A 243 -9.89 39.53 2.51
C ALA A 243 -10.15 38.17 3.23
N SER A 244 -9.28 37.17 3.04
CA SER A 244 -9.46 35.82 3.56
C SER A 244 -8.43 35.41 4.63
N TRP A 245 -7.80 36.37 5.31
CA TRP A 245 -6.75 36.08 6.31
C TRP A 245 -7.25 35.40 7.58
N GLU A 246 -8.50 35.64 7.97
CA GLU A 246 -9.09 35.12 9.19
C GLU A 246 -9.37 33.61 9.08
N TYR A 247 -8.89 32.86 10.03
CA TYR A 247 -9.09 31.42 10.18
C TYR A 247 -9.10 31.05 11.67
N ASP A 248 -9.61 29.87 11.98
CA ASP A 248 -9.57 29.30 13.33
C ASP A 248 -8.71 28.03 13.33
N VAL A 249 -8.18 27.69 14.51
CA VAL A 249 -7.57 26.39 14.84
C VAL A 249 -8.50 25.72 15.84
N VAL A 250 -9.35 24.84 15.31
CA VAL A 250 -10.44 24.22 16.10
C VAL A 250 -9.96 23.08 16.98
N ASP A 251 -8.76 22.53 16.70
CA ASP A 251 -8.11 21.49 17.50
C ASP A 251 -6.60 21.44 17.21
N THR A 252 -5.82 20.84 18.12
CA THR A 252 -4.38 20.60 17.92
C THR A 252 -4.14 19.34 17.10
N GLN A 253 -3.72 19.49 15.84
CA GLN A 253 -3.61 18.40 14.90
C GLN A 253 -2.24 18.37 14.20
N TYR A 254 -2.07 17.47 13.23
CA TYR A 254 -0.83 17.15 12.56
C TYR A 254 -0.46 18.15 11.45
N LYS A 255 0.78 18.04 10.97
CA LYS A 255 1.26 18.69 9.74
C LYS A 255 1.82 17.63 8.81
N CYS A 256 0.99 17.10 7.91
CA CYS A 256 1.33 16.01 7.00
C CYS A 256 0.68 16.14 5.61
N ASN A 257 0.36 17.37 5.20
CA ASN A 257 -0.16 17.67 3.86
C ASN A 257 0.90 17.42 2.77
N MET A 258 0.44 17.16 1.55
CA MET A 258 1.29 17.14 0.36
C MET A 258 1.58 18.57 -0.12
N THR A 259 2.73 18.78 -0.76
CA THR A 259 3.11 20.06 -1.38
C THR A 259 2.92 19.98 -2.89
N ASP A 260 2.71 21.15 -3.55
CA ASP A 260 2.57 21.22 -5.01
C ASP A 260 3.83 20.73 -5.74
N VAL A 261 5.02 20.89 -5.15
CA VAL A 261 6.27 20.36 -5.73
C VAL A 261 6.23 18.84 -5.85
N LEU A 262 5.71 18.13 -4.83
CA LEU A 262 5.57 16.68 -4.85
C LEU A 262 4.40 16.24 -5.73
N ALA A 263 3.29 16.96 -5.68
CA ALA A 263 2.12 16.72 -6.53
C ALA A 263 2.45 16.82 -8.02
N ALA A 264 3.30 17.78 -8.42
CA ALA A 264 3.76 17.95 -9.80
C ALA A 264 4.41 16.68 -10.37
N ILE A 265 5.23 15.99 -9.58
CA ILE A 265 5.82 14.71 -10.00
C ILE A 265 4.70 13.69 -10.25
N GLY A 266 3.71 13.61 -9.35
CA GLY A 266 2.58 12.69 -9.46
C GLY A 266 1.68 12.98 -10.65
N VAL A 267 1.39 14.25 -10.94
CA VAL A 267 0.59 14.67 -12.11
C VAL A 267 1.27 14.22 -13.41
N ALA A 268 2.57 14.47 -13.56
CA ALA A 268 3.31 14.03 -14.74
C ALA A 268 3.40 12.50 -14.85
N GLN A 269 3.58 11.79 -13.75
CA GLN A 269 3.60 10.31 -13.74
C GLN A 269 2.25 9.70 -14.14
N LEU A 270 1.13 10.28 -13.72
CA LEU A 270 -0.20 9.76 -14.08
C LEU A 270 -0.43 9.73 -15.59
N GLU A 271 0.11 10.69 -16.35
CA GLU A 271 -0.04 10.72 -17.81
C GLU A 271 0.53 9.49 -18.54
N ARG A 272 1.53 8.86 -17.96
CA ARG A 272 2.20 7.67 -18.53
C ARG A 272 2.07 6.41 -17.68
N TYR A 273 1.26 6.45 -16.62
CA TYR A 273 1.20 5.37 -15.63
C TYR A 273 0.72 4.04 -16.22
N ASP A 274 -0.22 4.05 -17.17
CA ASP A 274 -0.68 2.83 -17.82
C ASP A 274 0.44 2.14 -18.60
N GLN A 275 1.31 2.89 -19.27
CA GLN A 275 2.50 2.35 -19.94
C GLN A 275 3.47 1.71 -18.92
N MET A 276 3.63 2.31 -17.74
CA MET A 276 4.47 1.75 -16.68
C MET A 276 3.87 0.45 -16.13
N LEU A 277 2.55 0.36 -15.96
CA LEU A 277 1.86 -0.87 -15.55
C LEU A 277 1.98 -1.96 -16.63
N ASP A 278 1.79 -1.63 -17.89
CA ASP A 278 1.91 -2.58 -19.00
C ASP A 278 3.33 -3.16 -19.09
N ARG A 279 4.36 -2.32 -18.89
CA ARG A 279 5.74 -2.80 -18.84
C ARG A 279 5.96 -3.81 -17.71
N ARG A 280 5.43 -3.55 -16.53
CA ARG A 280 5.49 -4.48 -15.38
C ARG A 280 4.80 -5.81 -15.69
N HIS A 281 3.63 -5.78 -16.32
CA HIS A 281 2.92 -7.00 -16.75
C HIS A 281 3.68 -7.79 -17.84
N GLN A 282 4.36 -7.12 -18.76
CA GLN A 282 5.24 -7.79 -19.72
C GLN A 282 6.39 -8.54 -19.02
N LEU A 283 7.02 -7.89 -18.01
CA LEU A 283 8.07 -8.52 -17.20
C LEU A 283 7.55 -9.71 -16.38
N ILE A 284 6.37 -9.60 -15.77
CA ILE A 284 5.72 -10.70 -15.04
C ILE A 284 5.49 -11.88 -15.96
N LYS A 285 4.94 -11.64 -17.16
CA LYS A 285 4.70 -12.70 -18.15
C LYS A 285 6.00 -13.37 -18.56
N LEU A 286 7.05 -12.61 -18.81
CA LEU A 286 8.38 -13.13 -19.15
C LEU A 286 8.96 -13.98 -18.02
N TYR A 287 8.97 -13.49 -16.80
CA TYR A 287 9.48 -14.22 -15.64
C TYR A 287 8.67 -15.51 -15.39
N ASN A 288 7.34 -15.44 -15.46
CA ASN A 288 6.47 -16.62 -15.28
C ASN A 288 6.78 -17.70 -16.30
N GLU A 289 6.94 -17.35 -17.57
CA GLU A 289 7.27 -18.31 -18.64
C GLU A 289 8.64 -18.96 -18.40
N GLU A 290 9.63 -18.17 -18.02
CA GLU A 290 11.01 -18.63 -17.85
C GLU A 290 11.24 -19.42 -16.55
N PHE A 291 10.36 -19.28 -15.56
CA PHE A 291 10.47 -19.96 -14.25
C PHE A 291 9.47 -21.09 -14.07
N LYS A 292 8.56 -21.35 -15.01
CA LYS A 292 7.47 -22.34 -14.89
C LYS A 292 7.95 -23.77 -14.57
N ASP A 293 9.13 -24.15 -15.10
CA ASP A 293 9.71 -25.49 -14.92
C ASP A 293 10.74 -25.54 -13.78
N LEU A 294 10.93 -24.46 -13.04
CA LEU A 294 11.84 -24.41 -11.90
C LEU A 294 11.10 -24.80 -10.60
N PRO A 295 11.80 -25.39 -9.61
CA PRO A 295 11.20 -25.76 -8.34
C PRO A 295 10.97 -24.53 -7.43
N VAL A 296 10.25 -23.56 -7.94
CA VAL A 296 9.90 -22.31 -7.26
C VAL A 296 8.40 -22.07 -7.32
N GLN A 297 7.90 -21.31 -6.37
CA GLN A 297 6.53 -20.76 -6.37
C GLN A 297 6.63 -19.26 -6.63
N VAL A 298 5.80 -18.75 -7.53
CA VAL A 298 5.65 -17.32 -7.82
C VAL A 298 4.25 -16.85 -7.43
N LEU A 299 4.06 -15.53 -7.31
CA LEU A 299 2.74 -14.95 -7.09
C LEU A 299 1.89 -15.06 -8.36
N ASN A 300 0.60 -15.32 -8.18
CA ASN A 300 -0.37 -15.11 -9.24
C ASN A 300 -0.69 -13.61 -9.33
N HIS A 301 -0.30 -12.97 -10.42
CA HIS A 301 -0.51 -11.54 -10.65
C HIS A 301 -1.76 -11.22 -11.48
N CYS A 302 -2.36 -12.22 -12.08
CA CYS A 302 -3.51 -12.01 -12.95
C CYS A 302 -4.29 -13.32 -13.13
N ASP A 303 -5.57 -13.27 -12.92
CA ASP A 303 -6.52 -14.34 -13.24
C ASP A 303 -7.87 -13.71 -13.69
N GLU A 304 -8.94 -14.50 -13.69
CA GLU A 304 -10.28 -14.03 -14.06
C GLU A 304 -10.86 -12.98 -13.11
N ASN A 305 -10.41 -12.96 -11.85
CA ASN A 305 -10.94 -12.10 -10.81
C ASN A 305 -10.08 -10.85 -10.56
N HIS A 306 -8.77 -10.96 -10.73
CA HIS A 306 -7.87 -9.86 -10.40
C HIS A 306 -6.77 -9.60 -11.44
N ARG A 307 -6.37 -8.34 -11.51
CA ARG A 307 -5.15 -7.87 -12.16
C ARG A 307 -4.34 -7.06 -11.16
N SER A 308 -3.16 -7.55 -10.81
CA SER A 308 -2.27 -6.83 -9.88
C SER A 308 -1.70 -5.55 -10.49
N SER A 309 -1.18 -4.66 -9.65
CA SER A 309 -0.36 -3.52 -10.12
C SER A 309 1.06 -3.94 -10.57
N GLY A 310 1.44 -5.20 -10.34
CA GLY A 310 2.78 -5.70 -10.65
C GLY A 310 3.88 -5.00 -9.85
N HIS A 311 3.66 -4.73 -8.55
CA HIS A 311 4.64 -3.97 -7.77
C HIS A 311 5.89 -4.76 -7.43
N LEU A 312 5.77 -6.01 -6.96
CA LEU A 312 6.88 -6.87 -6.58
C LEU A 312 6.73 -8.24 -7.23
N TYR A 313 7.83 -8.86 -7.64
CA TYR A 313 7.85 -10.22 -8.15
C TYR A 313 8.53 -11.14 -7.12
N PHE A 314 7.71 -11.95 -6.43
CA PHE A 314 8.16 -12.90 -5.42
C PHE A 314 8.48 -14.25 -6.02
N VAL A 315 9.60 -14.80 -5.59
CA VAL A 315 9.99 -16.19 -5.85
C VAL A 315 10.20 -16.88 -4.50
N ARG A 316 9.56 -18.04 -4.29
CA ARG A 316 9.79 -18.89 -3.14
C ARG A 316 10.49 -20.18 -3.55
N PHE A 317 11.55 -20.52 -2.89
CA PHE A 317 12.28 -21.77 -3.09
C PHE A 317 11.59 -22.92 -2.33
N ILE A 318 10.90 -23.80 -3.04
CA ILE A 318 10.11 -24.88 -2.44
C ILE A 318 11.05 -25.84 -1.68
N GLY A 319 10.70 -26.14 -0.42
CA GLY A 319 11.47 -27.05 0.43
C GLY A 319 12.81 -26.51 0.96
N LYS A 320 13.16 -25.24 0.65
CA LYS A 320 14.40 -24.61 1.12
C LYS A 320 14.13 -23.75 2.37
N ASP A 321 15.22 -23.41 3.06
CA ASP A 321 15.23 -22.58 4.27
C ASP A 321 15.81 -21.17 4.05
N ALA A 322 15.99 -20.44 5.14
CA ALA A 322 16.53 -19.08 5.10
C ALA A 322 18.02 -19.02 4.71
N ASP A 323 18.79 -20.05 5.07
CA ASP A 323 20.23 -20.11 4.73
C ASP A 323 20.41 -20.30 3.23
N TYR A 324 19.60 -21.16 2.61
CA TYR A 324 19.57 -21.32 1.15
C TYR A 324 19.23 -20.00 0.47
N ARG A 325 18.13 -19.33 0.91
CA ARG A 325 17.68 -18.04 0.36
C ARG A 325 18.77 -16.98 0.50
N ASN A 326 19.45 -16.90 1.67
CA ASN A 326 20.49 -15.91 1.90
C ASN A 326 21.73 -16.14 1.02
N LYS A 327 22.15 -17.41 0.85
CA LYS A 327 23.22 -17.77 -0.11
C LYS A 327 22.84 -17.37 -1.53
N PHE A 328 21.62 -17.69 -1.93
CA PHE A 328 21.12 -17.34 -3.27
C PHE A 328 21.08 -15.82 -3.48
N TYR A 329 20.59 -15.07 -2.49
CA TYR A 329 20.60 -13.60 -2.49
C TYR A 329 21.99 -13.04 -2.73
N ASN A 330 22.99 -13.54 -2.00
CA ASN A 330 24.39 -13.09 -2.17
C ASN A 330 24.95 -13.45 -3.56
N MET A 331 24.67 -14.65 -4.07
CA MET A 331 25.08 -15.05 -5.43
C MET A 331 24.49 -14.12 -6.50
N MET A 332 23.21 -13.76 -6.41
CA MET A 332 22.58 -12.79 -7.33
C MET A 332 23.31 -11.43 -7.24
N ALA A 333 23.60 -10.96 -6.02
CA ALA A 333 24.31 -9.70 -5.81
C ALA A 333 25.76 -9.74 -6.35
N ASP A 334 26.47 -10.86 -6.22
CA ASP A 334 27.81 -11.07 -6.78
C ASP A 334 27.82 -10.98 -8.31
N HIS A 335 26.68 -11.27 -8.95
CA HIS A 335 26.49 -11.08 -10.39
C HIS A 335 25.89 -9.69 -10.74
N GLY A 336 25.76 -8.80 -9.74
CA GLY A 336 25.27 -7.43 -9.93
C GLY A 336 23.73 -7.32 -10.02
N VAL A 337 22.98 -8.37 -9.72
CA VAL A 337 21.51 -8.34 -9.67
C VAL A 337 21.05 -8.08 -8.25
N MET A 338 20.50 -6.89 -7.99
CA MET A 338 20.04 -6.49 -6.67
C MET A 338 18.65 -7.05 -6.39
N CYS A 339 18.58 -8.02 -5.49
CA CYS A 339 17.32 -8.59 -4.98
C CYS A 339 16.92 -7.99 -3.63
N ASN A 340 15.75 -8.36 -3.12
CA ASN A 340 15.30 -7.98 -1.77
C ASN A 340 14.49 -9.11 -1.13
N VAL A 341 14.04 -8.91 0.11
CA VAL A 341 13.13 -9.82 0.84
C VAL A 341 11.98 -9.01 1.42
N HIS A 342 10.76 -9.28 0.96
CA HIS A 342 9.53 -8.63 1.41
C HIS A 342 8.52 -9.66 1.92
N PHE A 343 8.16 -9.66 3.19
CA PHE A 343 8.67 -8.88 4.29
C PHE A 343 9.15 -9.81 5.41
N LYS A 344 9.93 -9.28 6.35
CA LYS A 344 10.14 -9.96 7.61
C LYS A 344 8.83 -9.83 8.41
N PRO A 345 8.14 -10.95 8.79
CA PRO A 345 6.89 -10.88 9.54
C PRO A 345 7.01 -10.01 10.80
N LEU A 346 5.97 -9.27 11.12
CA LEU A 346 5.97 -8.33 12.25
C LEU A 346 6.42 -8.95 13.56
N PRO A 347 5.99 -10.18 13.95
CA PRO A 347 6.43 -10.81 15.20
C PRO A 347 7.95 -11.06 15.30
N LEU A 348 8.69 -11.08 14.17
CA LEU A 348 10.16 -11.16 14.15
C LEU A 348 10.85 -9.81 14.37
N LEU A 349 10.13 -8.72 14.32
CA LEU A 349 10.68 -7.38 14.54
C LEU A 349 10.65 -7.03 16.02
N SER A 350 11.73 -6.40 16.53
CA SER A 350 11.90 -6.09 17.95
C SER A 350 10.76 -5.26 18.53
N ALA A 351 10.16 -4.37 17.75
CA ALA A 351 9.04 -3.54 18.17
C ALA A 351 7.80 -4.37 18.56
N TYR A 352 7.58 -5.48 17.90
CA TYR A 352 6.39 -6.35 18.11
C TYR A 352 6.71 -7.50 19.07
N SER A 353 7.90 -8.12 18.96
CA SER A 353 8.31 -9.19 19.89
C SER A 353 8.38 -8.68 21.34
N LYS A 354 8.84 -7.45 21.59
CA LYS A 354 8.81 -6.79 22.90
C LYS A 354 7.39 -6.53 23.43
N ARG A 355 6.38 -6.53 22.55
CA ARG A 355 4.95 -6.40 22.90
C ARG A 355 4.26 -7.77 23.08
N GLY A 356 5.04 -8.87 23.10
CA GLY A 356 4.55 -10.21 23.38
C GLY A 356 4.13 -11.03 22.15
N PHE A 357 4.25 -10.50 20.93
CA PHE A 357 4.00 -11.29 19.72
C PHE A 357 5.14 -12.29 19.49
N LYS A 358 4.79 -13.55 19.29
CA LYS A 358 5.75 -14.64 19.06
C LYS A 358 5.56 -15.20 17.66
N ILE A 359 6.65 -15.36 16.92
CA ILE A 359 6.57 -15.91 15.54
C ILE A 359 6.02 -17.33 15.50
N THR A 360 6.14 -18.08 16.58
CA THR A 360 5.56 -19.43 16.72
C THR A 360 4.04 -19.46 16.60
N ASP A 361 3.37 -18.35 16.87
CA ASP A 361 1.92 -18.21 16.76
C ASP A 361 1.49 -17.92 15.30
N TYR A 362 2.46 -17.65 14.41
CA TYR A 362 2.28 -17.31 12.99
C TYR A 362 3.14 -18.18 12.07
N PRO A 363 2.97 -19.52 12.13
CA PRO A 363 3.86 -20.46 11.44
C PRO A 363 3.80 -20.33 9.91
N ASN A 364 2.65 -19.96 9.34
CA ASN A 364 2.52 -19.77 7.90
C ASN A 364 3.26 -18.51 7.43
N ALA A 365 3.13 -17.40 8.13
CA ALA A 365 3.88 -16.17 7.84
C ALA A 365 5.41 -16.42 7.90
N TYR A 366 5.88 -17.17 8.89
CA TYR A 366 7.29 -17.57 8.96
C TYR A 366 7.69 -18.47 7.78
N ASN A 367 6.86 -19.46 7.43
CA ASN A 367 7.13 -20.37 6.33
C ASN A 367 7.19 -19.63 4.97
N MET A 368 6.33 -18.60 4.77
CA MET A 368 6.35 -17.78 3.58
C MET A 368 7.62 -16.91 3.51
N HIS A 369 8.07 -16.37 4.64
CA HIS A 369 9.25 -15.52 4.74
C HIS A 369 10.57 -16.25 4.52
N LYS A 370 10.75 -17.42 5.14
CA LYS A 370 12.08 -18.06 5.28
C LYS A 370 12.78 -18.33 3.96
N ASN A 371 12.02 -18.58 2.89
CA ASN A 371 12.54 -18.98 1.58
C ASN A 371 12.06 -18.07 0.42
N GLN A 372 11.62 -16.85 0.74
CA GLN A 372 11.16 -15.89 -0.26
C GLN A 372 12.30 -14.96 -0.68
N LEU A 373 12.40 -14.69 -1.99
CA LEU A 373 13.26 -13.69 -2.62
C LEU A 373 12.41 -12.80 -3.51
N THR A 374 12.69 -11.50 -3.55
CA THR A 374 12.05 -10.57 -4.48
C THR A 374 13.05 -10.18 -5.56
N LEU A 375 12.70 -10.45 -6.81
CA LEU A 375 13.52 -10.10 -7.97
C LEU A 375 13.32 -8.65 -8.38
N PRO A 376 14.29 -8.04 -9.07
CA PRO A 376 14.13 -6.72 -9.68
C PRO A 376 12.94 -6.70 -10.63
N MET A 377 12.03 -5.76 -10.40
CA MET A 377 10.89 -5.53 -11.28
C MET A 377 10.46 -4.07 -11.22
N ASN A 378 10.73 -3.33 -12.27
CA ASN A 378 10.34 -1.93 -12.42
C ASN A 378 10.18 -1.58 -13.90
N SER A 379 9.56 -0.46 -14.22
CA SER A 379 9.25 -0.05 -15.60
C SER A 379 10.47 0.34 -16.42
N THR A 380 11.63 0.59 -15.79
CA THR A 380 12.86 0.99 -16.50
C THR A 380 13.72 -0.19 -16.95
N ILE A 381 13.44 -1.41 -16.49
CA ILE A 381 14.20 -2.61 -16.89
C ILE A 381 13.98 -2.86 -18.39
N THR A 382 15.08 -2.90 -19.16
CA THR A 382 15.08 -3.29 -20.56
C THR A 382 14.90 -4.80 -20.74
N ASP A 383 14.57 -5.25 -21.94
CA ASP A 383 14.47 -6.71 -22.23
C ASP A 383 15.80 -7.42 -22.00
N ASP A 384 16.91 -6.83 -22.41
CA ASP A 384 18.24 -7.38 -22.18
C ASP A 384 18.59 -7.49 -20.69
N GLU A 385 18.12 -6.56 -19.88
CA GLU A 385 18.30 -6.60 -18.42
C GLU A 385 17.41 -7.66 -17.78
N ALA A 386 16.17 -7.80 -18.23
CA ALA A 386 15.27 -8.84 -17.77
C ALA A 386 15.84 -10.24 -18.08
N TRP A 387 16.34 -10.43 -19.30
CA TRP A 387 17.02 -11.68 -19.69
C TRP A 387 18.28 -11.93 -18.85
N TYR A 388 19.06 -10.92 -18.55
CA TYR A 388 20.22 -11.06 -17.67
C TYR A 388 19.83 -11.50 -16.25
N VAL A 389 18.74 -10.98 -15.69
CA VAL A 389 18.19 -11.42 -14.39
C VAL A 389 17.80 -12.90 -14.46
N ILE A 390 17.08 -13.30 -15.52
CA ILE A 390 16.62 -14.68 -15.71
C ILE A 390 17.79 -15.67 -15.81
N GLU A 391 18.76 -15.38 -16.66
CA GLU A 391 19.93 -16.26 -16.84
C GLU A 391 20.78 -16.37 -15.59
N THR A 392 20.98 -15.23 -14.89
CA THR A 392 21.68 -15.22 -13.60
C THR A 392 20.93 -16.07 -12.56
N PHE A 393 19.62 -15.93 -12.47
CA PHE A 393 18.79 -16.73 -11.57
C PHE A 393 18.91 -18.23 -11.87
N LYS A 394 18.77 -18.64 -13.13
CA LYS A 394 18.94 -20.03 -13.58
C LYS A 394 20.34 -20.58 -13.31
N GLN A 395 21.36 -19.77 -13.49
CA GLN A 395 22.76 -20.15 -13.18
C GLN A 395 22.95 -20.36 -11.67
N CYS A 396 22.43 -19.47 -10.84
CA CYS A 396 22.48 -19.60 -9.37
C CYS A 396 21.74 -20.87 -8.90
N MET A 397 20.57 -21.18 -9.51
CA MET A 397 19.84 -22.42 -9.23
C MET A 397 20.63 -23.70 -9.56
N LYS A 398 21.41 -23.68 -10.63
CA LYS A 398 22.26 -24.84 -11.01
C LYS A 398 23.47 -25.01 -10.07
N THR A 399 23.99 -23.90 -9.56
CA THR A 399 25.19 -23.88 -8.70
C THR A 399 24.86 -24.22 -7.25
N LEU A 400 23.74 -23.73 -6.73
CA LEU A 400 23.32 -23.92 -5.35
C LEU A 400 22.31 -25.08 -5.27
N LYS A 401 22.84 -26.28 -5.07
CA LYS A 401 22.04 -27.51 -4.97
C LYS A 401 21.32 -27.67 -3.62
#